data_681639a1483cbd55c9742fc9fc7ca85d
#
_entry.id   681639a1483cbd55c9742fc9fc7ca85d
#
_cell.length_a   1.000
_cell.length_b   1.000
_cell.length_c   1.000
_cell.angle_alpha   90.00
_cell.angle_beta   90.00
_cell.angle_gamma   90.00
#
_symmetry.space_group_name_H-M   'P 1'
#
loop_
_entity.id
_entity.type
_entity.pdbx_description
1 polymer ?
#
loop_
_entity_poly.entity_id
_entity_poly.type
_entity_poly.pdbx_seq_one_letter_code
_entity_poly.pdbx_strand_id
1 'polypeptide(L)'
;MNYTELKAAIQSYTENYESEFESYIPTFVQQTETRVYNTVQIPSLRRNQTGTLTSNNKYLSAPGDFLSVYSMAVIQNYGSSNEVYTYLLNKDVNYIREAYPTPNDTGVPAYYAIFGPSVSSNVTSNELTFIMGPTPAAGYTVELHYYYYPQSIVTAGTSWLGDNYDPVLLYGSLREAYLYMKGEQDLIANVEAKYNEALGQLKRLGDGMERQDAYRSGQTRVRVT
;
A
#
# COMPACT_ATOMS: atom_id res chain seq x y z
N MET A 1 13.13 -7.67 -15.05
CA MET A 1 14.41 -6.92 -14.94
C MET A 1 14.78 -6.81 -13.46
N ASN A 2 15.98 -7.24 -13.08
CA ASN A 2 16.50 -7.06 -11.73
C ASN A 2 17.20 -5.69 -11.57
N TYR A 3 17.61 -5.32 -10.35
CA TYR A 3 18.25 -4.01 -10.11
C TYR A 3 19.55 -3.80 -10.89
N THR A 4 20.39 -4.84 -11.02
CA THR A 4 21.65 -4.75 -11.76
C THR A 4 21.42 -4.49 -13.26
N GLU A 5 20.42 -5.16 -13.84
CA GLU A 5 20.01 -4.96 -15.24
C GLU A 5 19.42 -3.56 -15.43
N LEU A 6 18.56 -3.09 -14.50
CA LEU A 6 17.96 -1.76 -14.54
C LEU A 6 19.04 -0.67 -14.49
N LYS A 7 20.01 -0.81 -13.58
CA LYS A 7 21.15 0.11 -13.44
C LYS A 7 21.97 0.17 -14.73
N ALA A 8 22.32 -1.00 -15.28
CA ALA A 8 23.06 -1.07 -16.54
C ALA A 8 22.28 -0.46 -17.72
N ALA A 9 20.96 -0.67 -17.77
CA ALA A 9 20.10 -0.05 -18.77
C ALA A 9 20.07 1.48 -18.63
N ILE A 10 19.91 2.02 -17.41
CA ILE A 10 19.94 3.47 -17.18
C ILE A 10 21.26 4.06 -17.65
N GLN A 11 22.40 3.48 -17.27
CA GLN A 11 23.72 3.93 -17.70
C GLN A 11 23.89 3.88 -19.23
N SER A 12 23.39 2.82 -19.88
CA SER A 12 23.46 2.68 -21.32
C SER A 12 22.61 3.71 -22.08
N TYR A 13 21.38 3.98 -21.60
CA TYR A 13 20.49 4.97 -22.21
C TYR A 13 20.98 6.41 -22.04
N THR A 14 21.62 6.70 -20.91
CA THR A 14 22.16 8.03 -20.61
C THR A 14 23.60 8.23 -21.10
N GLU A 15 24.25 7.16 -21.57
CA GLU A 15 25.67 7.13 -21.94
C GLU A 15 26.57 7.70 -20.82
N ASN A 16 26.15 7.61 -19.57
CA ASN A 16 26.82 8.15 -18.41
C ASN A 16 27.26 7.03 -17.43
N TYR A 17 28.57 6.91 -17.28
CA TYR A 17 29.22 5.91 -16.41
C TYR A 17 30.04 6.55 -15.29
N GLU A 18 29.84 7.85 -15.04
CA GLU A 18 30.52 8.56 -13.98
C GLU A 18 30.11 8.02 -12.60
N SER A 19 31.05 7.89 -11.70
CA SER A 19 30.81 7.34 -10.35
C SER A 19 29.82 8.17 -9.54
N GLU A 20 29.82 9.48 -9.75
CA GLU A 20 28.85 10.37 -9.11
C GLU A 20 27.44 10.07 -9.60
N PHE A 21 27.22 10.03 -10.92
CA PHE A 21 25.92 9.66 -11.51
C PHE A 21 25.44 8.28 -11.04
N GLU A 22 26.36 7.30 -11.04
CA GLU A 22 26.07 5.96 -10.58
C GLU A 22 25.57 5.94 -9.13
N SER A 23 26.10 6.79 -8.26
CA SER A 23 25.68 6.90 -6.86
C SER A 23 24.26 7.44 -6.68
N TYR A 24 23.71 8.17 -7.65
CA TYR A 24 22.36 8.71 -7.63
C TYR A 24 21.30 7.80 -8.26
N ILE A 25 21.69 6.79 -9.04
CA ILE A 25 20.76 5.83 -9.66
C ILE A 25 19.79 5.20 -8.64
N PRO A 26 20.22 4.76 -7.44
CA PRO A 26 19.29 4.27 -6.42
C PRO A 26 18.18 5.26 -6.08
N THR A 27 18.51 6.55 -6.01
CA THR A 27 17.54 7.61 -5.70
C THR A 27 16.51 7.77 -6.82
N PHE A 28 16.94 7.75 -8.08
CA PHE A 28 16.03 7.84 -9.24
C PHE A 28 15.05 6.68 -9.27
N VAL A 29 15.54 5.47 -9.00
CA VAL A 29 14.71 4.27 -8.94
C VAL A 29 13.69 4.36 -7.80
N GLN A 30 14.12 4.71 -6.58
CA GLN A 30 13.25 4.81 -5.42
C GLN A 30 12.16 5.89 -5.58
N GLN A 31 12.50 7.04 -6.18
CA GLN A 31 11.51 8.08 -6.49
C GLN A 31 10.46 7.60 -7.48
N THR A 32 10.89 6.83 -8.48
CA THR A 32 9.99 6.22 -9.46
C THR A 32 9.08 5.20 -8.81
N GLU A 33 9.62 4.28 -8.00
CA GLU A 33 8.83 3.29 -7.26
C GLU A 33 7.77 3.95 -6.38
N THR A 34 8.17 4.97 -5.59
CA THR A 34 7.25 5.71 -4.74
C THR A 34 6.11 6.34 -5.55
N ARG A 35 6.43 6.94 -6.70
CA ARG A 35 5.41 7.52 -7.60
C ARG A 35 4.46 6.47 -8.15
N VAL A 36 4.98 5.32 -8.58
CA VAL A 36 4.17 4.21 -9.10
C VAL A 36 3.23 3.67 -8.03
N TYR A 37 3.75 3.35 -6.84
CA TYR A 37 2.95 2.77 -5.75
C TYR A 37 1.87 3.71 -5.22
N ASN A 38 2.11 5.03 -5.26
CA ASN A 38 1.09 6.02 -4.91
C ASN A 38 0.03 6.23 -6.01
N THR A 39 0.33 5.81 -7.24
CA THR A 39 -0.52 6.10 -8.40
C THR A 39 -1.33 4.89 -8.87
N VAL A 40 -0.81 3.68 -8.63
CA VAL A 40 -1.39 2.43 -9.14
C VAL A 40 -1.72 1.48 -7.99
N GLN A 41 -2.97 1.04 -7.96
CA GLN A 41 -3.43 0.01 -7.04
C GLN A 41 -3.63 -1.29 -7.81
N ILE A 42 -2.80 -2.29 -7.53
CA ILE A 42 -2.88 -3.61 -8.15
C ILE A 42 -2.94 -4.69 -7.06
N PRO A 43 -3.67 -5.79 -7.32
CA PRO A 43 -3.81 -6.87 -6.35
C PRO A 43 -2.48 -7.45 -5.86
N SER A 44 -1.45 -7.46 -6.70
CA SER A 44 -0.10 -7.93 -6.36
C SER A 44 0.61 -7.06 -5.31
N LEU A 45 0.11 -5.84 -5.07
CA LEU A 45 0.61 -4.92 -4.04
C LEU A 45 -0.27 -4.96 -2.78
N ARG A 46 -0.96 -6.06 -2.54
CA ARG A 46 -1.74 -6.29 -1.33
C ARG A 46 -1.05 -7.30 -0.44
N ARG A 47 -1.19 -7.10 0.86
CA ARG A 47 -0.82 -8.04 1.91
C ARG A 47 -2.00 -8.36 2.78
N ASN A 48 -1.97 -9.56 3.34
CA ASN A 48 -2.86 -9.96 4.41
C ASN A 48 -2.01 -10.17 5.67
N GLN A 49 -2.42 -9.52 6.76
CA GLN A 49 -1.76 -9.66 8.05
C GLN A 49 -2.80 -9.82 9.15
N THR A 50 -2.53 -10.71 10.08
CA THR A 50 -3.31 -10.87 11.28
C THR A 50 -2.63 -10.16 12.45
N GLY A 51 -3.44 -9.56 13.32
CA GLY A 51 -3.03 -8.94 14.57
C GLY A 51 -4.01 -9.27 15.68
N THR A 52 -3.73 -8.85 16.90
CA THR A 52 -4.60 -9.08 18.04
C THR A 52 -5.04 -7.75 18.66
N LEU A 53 -6.34 -7.57 18.85
CA LEU A 53 -6.90 -6.48 19.62
C LEU A 53 -6.72 -6.77 21.11
N THR A 54 -6.40 -5.74 21.86
CA THR A 54 -6.37 -5.84 23.33
C THR A 54 -7.74 -5.45 23.88
N SER A 55 -8.26 -6.25 24.81
CA SER A 55 -9.50 -5.92 25.54
C SER A 55 -9.41 -4.53 26.15
N ASN A 56 -10.49 -3.77 26.07
CA ASN A 56 -10.63 -2.39 26.54
C ASN A 56 -9.68 -1.37 25.89
N ASN A 57 -9.02 -1.73 24.79
CA ASN A 57 -8.21 -0.82 24.00
C ASN A 57 -8.80 -0.66 22.59
N LYS A 58 -9.28 0.53 22.26
CA LYS A 58 -9.88 0.84 20.95
C LYS A 58 -8.86 1.18 19.86
N TYR A 59 -7.58 1.22 20.17
CA TYR A 59 -6.53 1.59 19.24
C TYR A 59 -5.75 0.37 18.77
N LEU A 60 -5.43 0.33 17.48
CA LEU A 60 -4.61 -0.68 16.82
C LEU A 60 -3.59 0.01 15.93
N SER A 61 -2.30 -0.27 16.09
CA SER A 61 -1.26 0.25 15.20
C SER A 61 -1.34 -0.41 13.84
N ALA A 62 -1.18 0.39 12.79
CA ALA A 62 -1.03 -0.12 11.44
C ALA A 62 0.38 -0.71 11.24
N PRO A 63 0.57 -1.63 10.29
CA PRO A 63 1.89 -2.09 9.88
C PRO A 63 2.76 -0.94 9.37
N GLY A 64 4.10 -1.01 9.57
CA GLY A 64 5.01 0.05 9.14
C GLY A 64 5.10 0.26 7.62
N ASP A 65 4.69 -0.75 6.84
CA ASP A 65 4.61 -0.70 5.37
C ASP A 65 3.20 -0.38 4.83
N PHE A 66 2.28 0.04 5.73
CA PHE A 66 0.89 0.31 5.40
C PHE A 66 0.73 1.50 4.46
N LEU A 67 -0.02 1.33 3.39
CA LEU A 67 -0.42 2.40 2.46
C LEU A 67 -1.91 2.72 2.58
N SER A 68 -2.78 1.73 2.39
CA SER A 68 -4.24 1.91 2.50
C SER A 68 -4.96 0.59 2.79
N VAL A 69 -6.09 0.67 3.49
CA VAL A 69 -6.93 -0.50 3.78
C VAL A 69 -7.66 -0.95 2.52
N TYR A 70 -7.58 -2.24 2.22
CA TYR A 70 -8.47 -2.87 1.26
C TYR A 70 -9.70 -3.47 1.97
N SER A 71 -9.48 -4.25 3.03
CA SER A 71 -10.54 -4.74 3.92
C SER A 71 -9.98 -5.05 5.30
N MET A 72 -10.84 -4.94 6.31
CA MET A 72 -10.51 -5.27 7.69
C MET A 72 -11.62 -6.10 8.29
N ALA A 73 -11.28 -7.18 8.97
CA ALA A 73 -12.24 -8.04 9.64
C ALA A 73 -11.78 -8.38 11.05
N VAL A 74 -12.73 -8.46 11.98
CA VAL A 74 -12.52 -9.04 13.31
C VAL A 74 -12.96 -10.50 13.25
N ILE A 75 -12.10 -11.39 13.73
CA ILE A 75 -12.34 -12.83 13.78
C ILE A 75 -12.59 -13.22 15.22
N GLN A 76 -13.80 -13.70 15.49
CA GLN A 76 -14.14 -14.30 16.76
C GLN A 76 -13.82 -15.79 16.72
N ASN A 77 -13.37 -16.36 17.83
CA ASN A 77 -13.02 -17.78 17.97
C ASN A 77 -11.96 -18.24 16.95
N TYR A 78 -10.97 -17.39 16.69
CA TYR A 78 -9.90 -17.69 15.75
C TYR A 78 -9.21 -19.03 16.05
N GLY A 79 -9.01 -19.85 15.03
CA GLY A 79 -8.40 -21.18 15.15
C GLY A 79 -9.37 -22.28 15.58
N SER A 80 -10.67 -21.99 15.72
CA SER A 80 -11.69 -22.99 16.05
C SER A 80 -12.61 -23.29 14.86
N SER A 81 -13.36 -24.38 14.95
CA SER A 81 -14.39 -24.71 13.94
C SER A 81 -15.56 -23.72 13.88
N ASN A 82 -15.64 -22.83 14.88
CA ASN A 82 -16.72 -21.83 15.00
C ASN A 82 -16.18 -20.38 14.77
N GLU A 83 -15.26 -20.21 13.84
CA GLU A 83 -14.77 -18.88 13.46
C GLU A 83 -15.89 -18.03 12.84
N VAL A 84 -15.99 -16.78 13.28
CA VAL A 84 -16.93 -15.81 12.72
C VAL A 84 -16.17 -14.55 12.31
N TYR A 85 -16.24 -14.23 11.02
CA TYR A 85 -15.66 -13.02 10.45
C TYR A 85 -16.67 -11.88 10.47
N THR A 86 -16.33 -10.78 11.13
CA THR A 86 -17.08 -9.53 11.12
C THR A 86 -16.28 -8.49 10.37
N TYR A 87 -16.69 -8.16 9.14
CA TYR A 87 -16.03 -7.11 8.35
C TYR A 87 -16.37 -5.73 8.90
N LEU A 88 -15.35 -4.92 9.15
CA LEU A 88 -15.50 -3.57 9.69
C LEU A 88 -15.78 -2.58 8.55
N LEU A 89 -16.66 -1.64 8.83
CA LEU A 89 -16.94 -0.53 7.93
C LEU A 89 -16.05 0.67 8.28
N ASN A 90 -15.46 1.28 7.25
CA ASN A 90 -14.72 2.52 7.42
C ASN A 90 -15.69 3.67 7.75
N LYS A 91 -15.41 4.41 8.81
CA LYS A 91 -16.15 5.58 9.25
C LYS A 91 -15.19 6.73 9.59
N ASP A 92 -15.74 7.91 9.80
CA ASP A 92 -14.98 9.04 10.33
C ASP A 92 -14.71 8.86 11.83
N VAL A 93 -13.59 9.43 12.29
CA VAL A 93 -13.19 9.38 13.72
C VAL A 93 -14.25 9.99 14.61
N ASN A 94 -14.87 11.10 14.16
CA ASN A 94 -15.91 11.78 14.94
C ASN A 94 -17.15 10.91 15.07
N TYR A 95 -17.55 10.21 14.00
CA TYR A 95 -18.64 9.25 14.05
C TYR A 95 -18.41 8.16 15.11
N ILE A 96 -17.20 7.58 15.17
CA ILE A 96 -16.91 6.54 16.15
C ILE A 96 -16.94 7.11 17.57
N ARG A 97 -16.46 8.33 17.77
CA ARG A 97 -16.44 8.99 19.07
C ARG A 97 -17.85 9.42 19.54
N GLU A 98 -18.73 9.81 18.61
CA GLU A 98 -20.11 10.13 18.91
C GLU A 98 -20.95 8.88 19.18
N ALA A 99 -20.76 7.83 18.38
CA ALA A 99 -21.50 6.57 18.55
C ALA A 99 -21.07 5.79 19.81
N TYR A 100 -19.81 5.92 20.21
CA TYR A 100 -19.21 5.20 21.35
C TYR A 100 -18.44 6.19 22.25
N PRO A 101 -19.13 7.10 22.95
CA PRO A 101 -18.51 8.19 23.70
C PRO A 101 -17.77 7.73 24.94
N THR A 102 -18.19 6.60 25.51
CA THR A 102 -17.61 6.10 26.77
C THR A 102 -16.63 4.92 26.52
N PRO A 103 -15.56 4.79 27.31
CA PRO A 103 -14.69 3.63 27.24
C PRO A 103 -15.40 2.30 27.57
N ASN A 104 -16.54 2.38 28.28
CA ASN A 104 -17.34 1.22 28.71
C ASN A 104 -18.25 0.68 27.60
N ASP A 105 -18.39 1.39 26.48
CA ASP A 105 -19.10 0.90 25.32
C ASP A 105 -18.27 -0.17 24.61
N THR A 106 -18.29 -1.37 25.19
CA THR A 106 -17.49 -2.51 24.74
C THR A 106 -18.32 -3.51 23.93
N GLY A 107 -17.69 -4.15 22.97
CA GLY A 107 -18.33 -5.16 22.13
C GLY A 107 -17.38 -5.73 21.08
N VAL A 108 -17.95 -6.42 20.11
CA VAL A 108 -17.21 -6.80 18.91
C VAL A 108 -17.14 -5.57 18.00
N PRO A 109 -15.95 -5.09 17.62
CA PRO A 109 -15.83 -3.94 16.72
C PRO A 109 -16.57 -4.17 15.40
N ALA A 110 -17.28 -3.15 14.94
CA ALA A 110 -18.01 -3.14 13.68
C ALA A 110 -17.53 -2.01 12.75
N TYR A 111 -16.84 -1.02 13.31
CA TYR A 111 -16.35 0.16 12.60
C TYR A 111 -14.89 0.41 12.89
N TYR A 112 -14.20 1.02 11.94
CA TYR A 112 -12.85 1.53 12.11
C TYR A 112 -12.69 2.88 11.43
N ALA A 113 -11.72 3.66 11.91
CA ALA A 113 -11.24 4.86 11.23
C ALA A 113 -9.72 4.96 11.34
N ILE A 114 -9.08 5.64 10.39
CA ILE A 114 -7.66 5.97 10.47
C ILE A 114 -7.52 7.18 11.38
N PHE A 115 -6.78 7.02 12.48
CA PHE A 115 -6.66 8.05 13.53
C PHE A 115 -5.41 8.93 13.37
N GLY A 116 -4.41 8.47 12.61
CA GLY A 116 -3.11 9.15 12.46
C GLY A 116 -2.05 8.61 13.42
N PRO A 117 -0.83 9.17 13.37
CA PRO A 117 0.26 8.76 14.23
C PRO A 117 -0.01 9.12 15.69
N SER A 118 0.40 8.25 16.61
CA SER A 118 0.32 8.53 18.03
C SER A 118 1.59 9.24 18.53
N VAL A 119 1.41 10.19 19.44
CA VAL A 119 2.53 10.86 20.12
C VAL A 119 2.50 10.42 21.59
N SER A 120 3.54 9.77 22.05
CA SER A 120 3.70 9.38 23.45
C SER A 120 5.04 9.87 23.95
N SER A 121 5.03 10.57 25.09
CA SER A 121 6.26 11.05 25.77
C SER A 121 7.22 11.84 24.85
N ASN A 122 6.69 12.72 23.99
CA ASN A 122 7.42 13.49 22.96
C ASN A 122 8.09 12.65 21.86
N VAL A 123 7.79 11.37 21.76
CA VAL A 123 8.20 10.52 20.65
C VAL A 123 7.01 10.37 19.71
N THR A 124 7.15 10.86 18.48
CA THR A 124 6.16 10.66 17.42
C THR A 124 6.43 9.30 16.79
N SER A 125 5.46 8.39 16.88
CA SER A 125 5.45 7.21 16.05
C SER A 125 5.03 7.62 14.64
N ASN A 126 5.81 7.25 13.62
CA ASN A 126 5.42 7.48 12.22
C ASN A 126 4.38 6.45 11.76
N GLU A 127 4.02 5.50 12.62
CA GLU A 127 3.02 4.49 12.31
C GLU A 127 1.61 5.05 12.48
N LEU A 128 0.77 4.81 11.50
CA LEU A 128 -0.64 5.15 11.58
C LEU A 128 -1.34 4.25 12.61
N THR A 129 -2.37 4.80 13.23
CA THR A 129 -3.19 4.08 14.21
C THR A 129 -4.63 4.02 13.72
N PHE A 130 -5.27 2.88 13.90
CA PHE A 130 -6.71 2.74 13.73
C PHE A 130 -7.43 2.94 15.04
N ILE A 131 -8.60 3.57 14.98
CA ILE A 131 -9.56 3.59 16.08
C ILE A 131 -10.72 2.66 15.73
N MET A 132 -11.12 1.82 16.69
CA MET A 132 -12.19 0.84 16.54
C MET A 132 -13.44 1.27 17.30
N GLY A 133 -14.60 0.90 16.82
CA GLY A 133 -15.87 1.11 17.49
C GLY A 133 -16.83 -0.06 17.27
N PRO A 134 -17.49 -0.55 18.36
CA PRO A 134 -17.23 -0.29 19.79
C PRO A 134 -15.83 -0.71 20.27
N THR A 135 -15.47 -0.33 21.49
CA THR A 135 -14.21 -0.76 22.13
C THR A 135 -14.21 -2.29 22.26
N PRO A 136 -13.12 -2.98 21.89
CA PRO A 136 -13.06 -4.44 21.98
C PRO A 136 -13.35 -4.95 23.39
N ALA A 137 -14.34 -5.83 23.55
CA ALA A 137 -14.68 -6.43 24.83
C ALA A 137 -13.69 -7.54 25.24
N ALA A 138 -12.98 -8.13 24.26
CA ALA A 138 -12.03 -9.21 24.47
C ALA A 138 -10.85 -9.06 23.50
N GLY A 139 -9.85 -9.94 23.64
CA GLY A 139 -8.76 -10.07 22.68
C GLY A 139 -9.24 -10.77 21.42
N TYR A 140 -9.70 -10.01 20.43
CA TYR A 140 -10.10 -10.56 19.14
C TYR A 140 -8.92 -10.56 18.16
N THR A 141 -8.90 -11.52 17.25
CA THR A 141 -7.98 -11.49 16.11
C THR A 141 -8.54 -10.55 15.04
N VAL A 142 -7.69 -9.68 14.49
CA VAL A 142 -8.00 -8.83 13.35
C VAL A 142 -7.24 -9.33 12.14
N GLU A 143 -7.93 -9.46 11.03
CA GLU A 143 -7.34 -9.66 9.72
C GLU A 143 -7.38 -8.33 8.96
N LEU A 144 -6.20 -7.82 8.58
CA LEU A 144 -6.03 -6.62 7.79
C LEU A 144 -5.51 -7.01 6.41
N HIS A 145 -6.34 -6.77 5.38
CA HIS A 145 -5.96 -6.86 3.99
C HIS A 145 -5.73 -5.44 3.48
N TYR A 146 -4.51 -5.14 3.05
CA TYR A 146 -4.09 -3.76 2.78
C TYR A 146 -3.11 -3.66 1.62
N TYR A 147 -3.06 -2.50 1.00
CA TYR A 147 -1.98 -2.12 0.10
C TYR A 147 -0.76 -1.72 0.92
N TYR A 148 0.41 -2.18 0.50
CA TYR A 148 1.65 -1.92 1.19
C TYR A 148 2.69 -1.30 0.26
N TYR A 149 3.69 -0.65 0.84
CA TYR A 149 4.89 -0.23 0.13
C TYR A 149 5.86 -1.41 0.06
N PRO A 150 6.09 -1.98 -1.14
CA PRO A 150 7.10 -3.03 -1.28
C PRO A 150 8.50 -2.52 -0.95
N GLN A 151 9.36 -3.43 -0.52
CA GLN A 151 10.78 -3.12 -0.43
C GLN A 151 11.30 -2.72 -1.81
N SER A 152 12.10 -1.63 -1.86
CA SER A 152 12.68 -1.15 -3.11
C SER A 152 13.51 -2.23 -3.81
N ILE A 153 13.42 -2.28 -5.15
CA ILE A 153 14.25 -3.15 -5.99
C ILE A 153 15.75 -2.92 -5.73
N VAL A 154 16.11 -1.70 -5.33
CA VAL A 154 17.50 -1.33 -4.98
C VAL A 154 18.02 -2.18 -3.83
N THR A 155 17.18 -2.43 -2.81
CA THR A 155 17.57 -3.20 -1.61
C THR A 155 17.26 -4.67 -1.76
N ALA A 156 16.12 -5.02 -2.37
CA ALA A 156 15.70 -6.41 -2.53
C ALA A 156 16.37 -7.12 -3.73
N GLY A 157 16.96 -6.36 -4.66
CA GLY A 157 17.53 -6.88 -5.90
C GLY A 157 16.51 -7.18 -6.99
N THR A 158 15.28 -7.56 -6.62
CA THR A 158 14.14 -7.82 -7.51
C THR A 158 12.87 -7.20 -6.93
N SER A 159 11.89 -6.93 -7.78
CA SER A 159 10.57 -6.48 -7.35
C SER A 159 9.50 -7.00 -8.32
N TRP A 160 8.24 -7.04 -7.87
CA TRP A 160 7.14 -7.42 -8.75
C TRP A 160 7.06 -6.56 -10.02
N LEU A 161 7.31 -5.26 -9.90
CA LEU A 161 7.38 -4.35 -11.05
C LEU A 161 8.52 -4.71 -11.99
N GLY A 162 9.71 -4.99 -11.44
CA GLY A 162 10.87 -5.40 -12.22
C GLY A 162 10.65 -6.70 -12.98
N ASP A 163 9.98 -7.67 -12.37
CA ASP A 163 9.78 -8.99 -12.96
C ASP A 163 8.62 -9.02 -13.96
N ASN A 164 7.56 -8.24 -13.73
CA ASN A 164 6.33 -8.33 -14.51
C ASN A 164 6.05 -7.09 -15.38
N TYR A 165 6.60 -5.93 -15.01
CA TYR A 165 6.32 -4.68 -15.72
C TYR A 165 7.46 -3.67 -15.59
N ASP A 166 8.63 -4.03 -16.11
CA ASP A 166 9.86 -3.23 -16.07
C ASP A 166 9.83 -1.89 -16.84
N PRO A 167 9.00 -1.66 -17.92
CA PRO A 167 9.06 -0.41 -18.65
C PRO A 167 8.73 0.81 -17.77
N VAL A 168 7.86 0.64 -16.77
CA VAL A 168 7.50 1.74 -15.88
C VAL A 168 8.68 2.16 -14.98
N LEU A 169 9.45 1.19 -14.51
CA LEU A 169 10.66 1.46 -13.73
C LEU A 169 11.75 2.10 -14.57
N LEU A 170 11.99 1.55 -15.77
CA LEU A 170 13.01 2.04 -16.67
C LEU A 170 12.74 3.48 -17.10
N TYR A 171 11.59 3.76 -17.70
CA TYR A 171 11.27 5.10 -18.18
C TYR A 171 11.09 6.11 -17.07
N GLY A 172 10.55 5.72 -15.92
CA GLY A 172 10.45 6.58 -14.75
C GLY A 172 11.83 6.96 -14.22
N SER A 173 12.74 6.01 -14.10
CA SER A 173 14.11 6.25 -13.64
C SER A 173 14.92 7.07 -14.66
N LEU A 174 14.74 6.82 -15.95
CA LEU A 174 15.35 7.61 -17.01
C LEU A 174 14.89 9.07 -16.99
N ARG A 175 13.61 9.32 -16.71
CA ARG A 175 13.10 10.68 -16.55
C ARG A 175 13.84 11.43 -15.45
N GLU A 176 13.99 10.83 -14.28
CA GLU A 176 14.72 11.43 -13.15
C GLU A 176 16.22 11.60 -13.50
N ALA A 177 16.83 10.63 -14.19
CA ALA A 177 18.22 10.70 -14.62
C ALA A 177 18.46 11.85 -15.61
N TYR A 178 17.61 12.03 -16.62
CA TYR A 178 17.73 13.14 -17.57
C TYR A 178 17.45 14.50 -16.92
N LEU A 179 16.55 14.59 -15.95
CA LEU A 179 16.36 15.81 -15.15
C LEU A 179 17.61 16.14 -14.35
N TYR A 180 18.25 15.16 -13.73
CA TYR A 180 19.51 15.32 -13.00
C TYR A 180 20.63 15.84 -13.91
N MET A 181 20.77 15.27 -15.10
CA MET A 181 21.77 15.66 -16.08
C MET A 181 21.47 16.97 -16.81
N LYS A 182 20.33 17.61 -16.54
CA LYS A 182 19.84 18.80 -17.27
C LYS A 182 19.76 18.54 -18.79
N GLY A 183 19.25 17.35 -19.16
CA GLY A 183 19.10 16.93 -20.55
C GLY A 183 18.20 17.87 -21.36
N GLU A 184 18.23 17.71 -22.68
CA GLU A 184 17.39 18.47 -23.59
C GLU A 184 15.90 18.25 -23.29
N GLN A 185 15.12 19.32 -23.37
CA GLN A 185 13.70 19.30 -23.00
C GLN A 185 12.88 18.34 -23.87
N ASP A 186 13.21 18.23 -25.15
CA ASP A 186 12.53 17.32 -26.07
C ASP A 186 12.77 15.86 -25.69
N LEU A 187 13.99 15.51 -25.25
CA LEU A 187 14.31 14.17 -24.79
C LEU A 187 13.55 13.84 -23.50
N ILE A 188 13.52 14.76 -22.53
CA ILE A 188 12.77 14.60 -21.29
C ILE A 188 11.28 14.41 -21.59
N ALA A 189 10.71 15.21 -22.50
CA ALA A 189 9.30 15.09 -22.90
C ALA A 189 9.00 13.73 -23.56
N ASN A 190 9.89 13.21 -24.40
CA ASN A 190 9.74 11.89 -25.00
C ASN A 190 9.77 10.77 -23.96
N VAL A 191 10.71 10.82 -23.02
CA VAL A 191 10.82 9.81 -21.93
C VAL A 191 9.59 9.90 -21.02
N GLU A 192 9.12 11.11 -20.70
CA GLU A 192 7.90 11.31 -19.91
C GLU A 192 6.66 10.76 -20.61
N ALA A 193 6.55 10.94 -21.93
CA ALA A 193 5.45 10.35 -22.72
C ALA A 193 5.47 8.82 -22.63
N LYS A 194 6.66 8.20 -22.75
CA LYS A 194 6.85 6.75 -22.61
C LYS A 194 6.53 6.26 -21.20
N TYR A 195 6.94 6.98 -20.17
CA TYR A 195 6.58 6.68 -18.80
C TYR A 195 5.07 6.73 -18.57
N ASN A 196 4.41 7.78 -19.06
CA ASN A 196 2.95 7.92 -18.91
C ASN A 196 2.18 6.84 -19.69
N GLU A 197 2.66 6.44 -20.88
CA GLU A 197 2.11 5.31 -21.63
C GLU A 197 2.22 4.02 -20.81
N ALA A 198 3.42 3.70 -20.30
CA ALA A 198 3.67 2.52 -19.49
C ALA A 198 2.81 2.54 -18.20
N LEU A 199 2.73 3.67 -17.51
CA LEU A 199 1.89 3.82 -16.32
C LEU A 199 0.40 3.61 -16.63
N GLY A 200 -0.08 4.11 -17.77
CA GLY A 200 -1.44 3.88 -18.23
C GLY A 200 -1.75 2.41 -18.53
N GLN A 201 -0.79 1.69 -19.09
CA GLN A 201 -0.92 0.24 -19.35
C GLN A 201 -0.91 -0.54 -18.02
N LEU A 202 -0.04 -0.17 -17.07
CA LEU A 202 0.00 -0.79 -15.74
C LEU A 202 -1.32 -0.60 -14.98
N LYS A 203 -1.94 0.58 -15.05
CA LYS A 203 -3.27 0.84 -14.49
C LYS A 203 -4.33 -0.08 -15.10
N ARG A 204 -4.35 -0.23 -16.43
CA ARG A 204 -5.28 -1.14 -17.12
C ARG A 204 -5.07 -2.59 -16.71
N LEU A 205 -3.81 -3.01 -16.49
CA LEU A 205 -3.50 -4.34 -15.98
C LEU A 205 -4.07 -4.50 -14.57
N GLY A 206 -3.89 -3.52 -13.68
CA GLY A 206 -4.46 -3.50 -12.33
C GLY A 206 -5.97 -3.61 -12.34
N ASP A 207 -6.64 -2.79 -13.13
CA ASP A 207 -8.11 -2.83 -13.32
C ASP A 207 -8.57 -4.19 -13.87
N GLY A 208 -7.80 -4.80 -14.78
CA GLY A 208 -8.08 -6.12 -15.31
C GLY A 208 -7.98 -7.22 -14.26
N MET A 209 -6.99 -7.13 -13.38
CA MET A 209 -6.83 -8.08 -12.26
C MET A 209 -7.92 -7.92 -11.20
N GLU A 210 -8.47 -6.72 -11.03
CA GLU A 210 -9.55 -6.44 -10.08
C GLU A 210 -10.94 -6.76 -10.62
N ARG A 211 -11.10 -6.90 -11.92
CA ARG A 211 -12.35 -7.33 -12.55
C ARG A 211 -12.67 -8.76 -12.14
N GLN A 212 -13.12 -8.88 -10.91
CA GLN A 212 -13.76 -10.08 -10.45
C GLN A 212 -15.21 -10.03 -10.94
N ASP A 213 -15.64 -11.15 -11.49
CA ASP A 213 -17.02 -11.53 -11.78
C ASP A 213 -18.01 -10.35 -11.91
N ALA A 214 -18.45 -10.05 -13.13
CA ALA A 214 -19.43 -9.00 -13.43
C ALA A 214 -20.73 -9.13 -12.62
N TYR A 215 -21.01 -10.29 -12.04
CA TYR A 215 -22.14 -10.55 -11.14
C TYR A 215 -21.96 -9.99 -9.73
N ARG A 216 -20.73 -9.63 -9.30
CA ARG A 216 -20.50 -9.12 -7.94
C ARG A 216 -20.88 -7.66 -7.75
N SER A 217 -20.94 -6.86 -8.76
CA SER A 217 -21.27 -5.43 -8.66
C SER A 217 -22.76 -5.13 -8.42
N GLY A 218 -23.62 -6.12 -8.35
CA GLY A 218 -25.06 -5.95 -8.12
C GLY A 218 -25.71 -6.95 -7.18
N GLN A 219 -24.98 -7.93 -6.68
CA GLN A 219 -25.58 -8.91 -5.76
C GLN A 219 -25.62 -8.39 -4.32
N THR A 220 -26.79 -8.33 -3.76
CA THR A 220 -26.99 -8.24 -2.31
C THR A 220 -26.26 -9.41 -1.67
N ARG A 221 -25.35 -9.11 -0.71
CA ARG A 221 -24.67 -10.16 0.07
C ARG A 221 -25.70 -10.86 0.97
N VAL A 222 -26.34 -11.88 0.47
CA VAL A 222 -27.22 -12.73 1.27
C VAL A 222 -26.36 -13.80 1.92
N ARG A 223 -26.45 -13.92 3.26
CA ARG A 223 -25.87 -15.06 3.96
C ARG A 223 -26.47 -16.34 3.39
N VAL A 224 -25.62 -17.25 2.96
CA VAL A 224 -26.03 -18.62 2.71
C VAL A 224 -26.23 -19.27 4.09
N THR A 225 -27.46 -19.56 4.43
CA THR A 225 -27.87 -20.30 5.65
C THR A 225 -27.69 -21.78 5.45
#